data_e019091df65a7aa50e495fc394f7f05a
#
_entry.id   e019091df65a7aa50e495fc394f7f05a
#
_cell.length_a   1.000
_cell.length_b   1.000
_cell.length_c   1.000
_cell.angle_alpha   90.00
_cell.angle_beta   90.00
_cell.angle_gamma   90.00
#
_symmetry.space_group_name_H-M   'P 1'
#
loop_
_entity.id
_entity.type
_entity.pdbx_description
1 polymer ?
#
loop_
_entity_poly.entity_id
_entity_poly.type
_entity_poly.pdbx_seq_one_letter_code
_entity_poly.pdbx_strand_id
1 'polypeptide(L)'
;DPELRRTAVRNLGLIHSDDSAKALQSIYAKEADRGIKEEVLNAYFIQNNAAAIVAIARNEKDPELKKTAVSKLSIMHSKEATDYLMEILQKN
;
A
#
# COMPACT_ATOMS: atom_id res chain seq x y z
N ASP A 1 15.38 14.67 2.92
CA ASP A 1 15.16 14.35 4.32
C ASP A 1 14.06 13.28 4.45
N PRO A 2 14.39 12.07 4.92
CA PRO A 2 13.41 11.00 5.04
C PRO A 2 12.22 11.34 5.95
N GLU A 3 12.46 12.11 7.00
CA GLU A 3 11.40 12.52 7.91
C GLU A 3 10.36 13.40 7.21
N LEU A 4 10.85 14.34 6.40
CA LEU A 4 9.96 15.23 5.67
C LEU A 4 9.16 14.47 4.62
N ARG A 5 9.83 13.55 3.91
CA ARG A 5 9.15 12.72 2.92
C ARG A 5 8.10 11.84 3.56
N ARG A 6 8.41 11.25 4.71
CA ARG A 6 7.46 10.41 5.44
C ARG A 6 6.23 11.22 5.87
N THR A 7 6.47 12.42 6.38
CA THR A 7 5.38 13.31 6.77
C THR A 7 4.49 13.69 5.58
N ALA A 8 5.13 13.99 4.43
CA ALA A 8 4.39 14.33 3.22
C ALA A 8 3.51 13.16 2.76
N VAL A 9 4.05 11.94 2.79
CA VAL A 9 3.28 10.76 2.41
C VAL A 9 2.09 10.56 3.36
N ARG A 10 2.34 10.72 4.66
CA ARG A 10 1.26 10.58 5.64
C ARG A 10 0.14 11.58 5.37
N ASN A 11 0.52 12.82 5.06
CA ASN A 11 -0.46 13.86 4.78
C ASN A 11 -1.23 13.59 3.48
N LEU A 12 -0.57 13.04 2.47
CA LEU A 12 -1.27 12.61 1.26
C LEU A 12 -2.32 11.56 1.56
N GLY A 13 -2.06 10.68 2.51
CA GLY A 13 -3.01 9.66 2.91
C GLY A 13 -4.30 10.21 3.49
N LEU A 14 -4.26 11.45 3.99
CA LEU A 14 -5.45 12.10 4.53
C LEU A 14 -6.31 12.74 3.45
N ILE A 15 -5.80 12.83 2.22
CA ILE A 15 -6.52 13.39 1.09
C ILE A 15 -7.11 12.26 0.27
N HIS A 16 -8.43 12.14 0.26
CA HIS A 16 -9.13 11.05 -0.43
C HIS A 16 -9.49 11.49 -1.84
N SER A 17 -8.56 11.36 -2.78
CA SER A 17 -8.77 11.75 -4.17
C SER A 17 -7.95 10.86 -5.10
N ASP A 18 -8.36 10.84 -6.38
CA ASP A 18 -7.60 10.10 -7.39
C ASP A 18 -6.21 10.65 -7.58
N ASP A 19 -6.06 11.98 -7.47
CA ASP A 19 -4.75 12.62 -7.61
C ASP A 19 -3.81 12.20 -6.49
N SER A 20 -4.31 12.11 -5.27
CA SER A 20 -3.54 11.65 -4.13
C SER A 20 -3.10 10.20 -4.33
N ALA A 21 -4.01 9.34 -4.78
CA ALA A 21 -3.68 7.93 -5.04
C ALA A 21 -2.61 7.77 -6.11
N LYS A 22 -2.69 8.58 -7.17
CA LYS A 22 -1.67 8.55 -8.24
C LYS A 22 -0.32 9.06 -7.75
N ALA A 23 -0.34 10.10 -6.93
CA ALA A 23 0.89 10.62 -6.35
C ALA A 23 1.57 9.56 -5.48
N LEU A 24 0.80 8.85 -4.67
CA LEU A 24 1.32 7.78 -3.82
C LEU A 24 1.92 6.65 -4.66
N GLN A 25 1.28 6.31 -5.76
CA GLN A 25 1.78 5.27 -6.67
C GLN A 25 3.15 5.66 -7.23
N SER A 26 3.27 6.91 -7.67
CA SER A 26 4.53 7.42 -8.22
C SER A 26 5.63 7.42 -7.15
N ILE A 27 5.30 7.84 -5.94
CA ILE A 27 6.25 7.85 -4.83
C ILE A 27 6.74 6.42 -4.53
N TYR A 28 5.83 5.47 -4.44
CA TYR A 28 6.20 4.09 -4.14
C TYR A 28 7.15 3.53 -5.20
N ALA A 29 6.87 3.81 -6.48
CA ALA A 29 7.67 3.28 -7.57
C ALA A 29 9.10 3.79 -7.56
N LYS A 30 9.31 5.01 -7.08
CA LYS A 30 10.63 5.66 -7.10
C LYS A 30 11.38 5.58 -5.77
N GLU A 31 10.70 5.19 -4.71
CA GLU A 31 11.29 5.25 -3.37
C GLU A 31 12.14 4.03 -3.07
N ALA A 32 13.32 4.26 -2.49
CA ALA A 32 14.22 3.18 -2.07
C ALA A 32 14.08 2.89 -0.56
N ASP A 33 13.61 3.85 0.21
CA ASP A 33 13.51 3.72 1.66
C ASP A 33 12.29 2.88 2.04
N ARG A 34 12.54 1.74 2.71
CA ARG A 34 11.45 0.83 3.11
C ARG A 34 10.45 1.52 4.03
N GLY A 35 10.92 2.36 4.95
CA GLY A 35 10.03 3.05 5.87
C GLY A 35 9.04 3.97 5.16
N ILE A 36 9.50 4.65 4.11
CA ILE A 36 8.62 5.50 3.31
C ILE A 36 7.64 4.65 2.50
N LYS A 37 8.09 3.53 1.97
CA LYS A 37 7.18 2.61 1.26
C LYS A 37 6.09 2.08 2.20
N GLU A 38 6.46 1.77 3.43
CA GLU A 38 5.47 1.34 4.43
C GLU A 38 4.47 2.45 4.73
N GLU A 39 4.94 3.70 4.74
CA GLU A 39 4.05 4.84 4.94
C GLU A 39 3.07 5.00 3.78
N VAL A 40 3.51 4.68 2.54
CA VAL A 40 2.60 4.67 1.39
C VAL A 40 1.50 3.61 1.56
N LEU A 41 1.88 2.41 1.99
CA LEU A 41 0.90 1.36 2.27
C LEU A 41 -0.10 1.81 3.34
N ASN A 42 0.40 2.48 4.38
CA ASN A 42 -0.45 3.00 5.43
C ASN A 42 -1.40 4.07 4.90
N ALA A 43 -0.91 4.94 4.01
CA ALA A 43 -1.73 5.97 3.38
C ALA A 43 -2.88 5.36 2.58
N TYR A 44 -2.59 4.33 1.77
CA TYR A 44 -3.63 3.62 1.03
C TYR A 44 -4.63 2.96 1.97
N PHE A 45 -4.15 2.42 3.08
CA PHE A 45 -5.02 1.82 4.08
C PHE A 45 -5.99 2.85 4.66
N ILE A 46 -5.49 4.03 5.01
CA ILE A 46 -6.31 5.13 5.51
C ILE A 46 -7.36 5.54 4.47
N GLN A 47 -6.96 5.56 3.20
CA GLN A 47 -7.86 5.89 2.09
C GLN A 47 -8.83 4.75 1.76
N ASN A 48 -8.70 3.62 2.43
CA ASN A 48 -9.50 2.43 2.15
C ASN A 48 -9.35 1.97 0.70
N ASN A 49 -8.13 2.10 0.17
CA ASN A 49 -7.83 1.77 -1.23
C ASN A 49 -7.21 0.38 -1.32
N ALA A 50 -8.06 -0.65 -1.21
CA ALA A 50 -7.59 -2.03 -1.24
C ALA A 50 -6.99 -2.40 -2.59
N ALA A 51 -7.53 -1.87 -3.69
CA ALA A 51 -7.01 -2.18 -5.03
C ALA A 51 -5.55 -1.79 -5.17
N ALA A 52 -5.16 -0.62 -4.65
CA ALA A 52 -3.77 -0.16 -4.70
C ALA A 52 -2.86 -1.07 -3.88
N ILE A 53 -3.31 -1.49 -2.69
CA ILE A 53 -2.52 -2.36 -1.83
C ILE A 53 -2.37 -3.74 -2.47
N VAL A 54 -3.41 -4.25 -3.12
CA VAL A 54 -3.33 -5.52 -3.86
C VAL A 54 -2.28 -5.44 -4.96
N ALA A 55 -2.28 -4.34 -5.71
CA ALA A 55 -1.30 -4.14 -6.79
C ALA A 55 0.13 -4.17 -6.23
N ILE A 56 0.35 -3.52 -5.10
CA ILE A 56 1.66 -3.55 -4.44
C ILE A 56 1.99 -4.98 -4.00
N ALA A 57 1.06 -5.66 -3.35
CA ALA A 57 1.30 -7.01 -2.84
C ALA A 57 1.69 -7.99 -3.95
N ARG A 58 1.06 -7.86 -5.12
CA ARG A 58 1.34 -8.74 -6.25
C ARG A 58 2.74 -8.55 -6.81
N ASN A 59 3.23 -7.33 -6.80
CA ASN A 59 4.49 -6.99 -7.47
C ASN A 59 5.67 -6.84 -6.52
N GLU A 60 5.42 -6.78 -5.23
CA GLU A 60 6.46 -6.51 -4.25
C GLU A 60 7.32 -7.75 -4.02
N LYS A 61 8.64 -7.59 -4.12
CA LYS A 61 9.60 -8.67 -3.89
C LYS A 61 10.21 -8.63 -2.50
N ASP A 62 10.14 -7.50 -1.82
CA ASP A 62 10.63 -7.38 -0.44
C ASP A 62 9.64 -8.10 0.49
N PRO A 63 10.08 -9.18 1.17
CA PRO A 63 9.16 -9.96 1.99
C PRO A 63 8.47 -9.17 3.09
N GLU A 64 9.17 -8.20 3.67
CA GLU A 64 8.61 -7.40 4.76
C GLU A 64 7.50 -6.48 4.25
N LEU A 65 7.73 -5.83 3.10
CA LEU A 65 6.72 -4.97 2.50
C LEU A 65 5.51 -5.77 2.04
N LYS A 66 5.76 -6.94 1.43
CA LYS A 66 4.67 -7.80 0.99
C LYS A 66 3.83 -8.27 2.19
N LYS A 67 4.49 -8.64 3.28
CA LYS A 67 3.81 -9.04 4.50
C LYS A 67 2.96 -7.90 5.06
N THR A 68 3.49 -6.68 5.07
CA THR A 68 2.74 -5.52 5.53
C THR A 68 1.48 -5.30 4.68
N ALA A 69 1.63 -5.40 3.35
CA ALA A 69 0.48 -5.24 2.45
C ALA A 69 -0.58 -6.30 2.72
N VAL A 70 -0.18 -7.56 2.83
CA VAL A 70 -1.11 -8.66 3.08
C VAL A 70 -1.81 -8.49 4.43
N SER A 71 -1.07 -8.06 5.45
CA SER A 71 -1.66 -7.83 6.78
C SER A 71 -2.73 -6.76 6.74
N LYS A 72 -2.47 -5.67 6.00
CA LYS A 72 -3.46 -4.60 5.87
C LYS A 72 -4.71 -5.08 5.14
N LEU A 73 -4.52 -5.86 4.07
CA LEU A 73 -5.65 -6.41 3.33
C LEU A 73 -6.51 -7.33 4.19
N SER A 74 -5.89 -8.02 5.13
CA SER A 74 -6.60 -8.97 6.01
C SER A 74 -7.66 -8.29 6.88
N ILE A 75 -7.52 -6.99 7.13
CA ILE A 75 -8.46 -6.25 7.97
C ILE A 75 -9.31 -5.25 7.17
N MET A 76 -9.16 -5.26 5.85
CA MET A 76 -9.92 -4.39 4.96
C MET A 76 -11.06 -5.21 4.33
N HIS A 77 -12.21 -5.21 4.86
CA HIS A 77 -13.32 -6.08 4.45
C HIS A 77 -13.88 -5.70 3.08
N SER A 78 -13.03 -5.78 2.04
CA SER A 78 -13.42 -5.46 0.68
C SER A 78 -13.33 -6.70 -0.20
N LYS A 79 -14.03 -6.65 -1.33
CA LYS A 79 -13.99 -7.76 -2.30
C LYS A 79 -12.59 -7.94 -2.88
N GLU A 80 -11.92 -6.83 -3.21
CA GLU A 80 -10.57 -6.88 -3.77
C GLU A 80 -9.60 -7.55 -2.81
N ALA A 81 -9.67 -7.20 -1.52
CA ALA A 81 -8.81 -7.79 -0.51
C ALA A 81 -9.09 -9.28 -0.35
N THR A 82 -10.37 -9.64 -0.22
CA THR A 82 -10.76 -11.02 -0.05
C THR A 82 -10.35 -11.87 -1.23
N ASP A 83 -10.59 -11.39 -2.44
CA ASP A 83 -10.24 -12.13 -3.65
C ASP A 83 -8.73 -12.38 -3.72
N TYR A 84 -7.93 -11.39 -3.39
CA TYR A 84 -6.48 -11.53 -3.43
C TYR A 84 -5.98 -12.54 -2.38
N LEU A 85 -6.51 -12.47 -1.16
CA LEU A 85 -6.12 -13.40 -0.10
C LEU A 85 -6.46 -14.84 -0.48
N MET A 86 -7.61 -15.07 -1.09
CA MET A 86 -7.99 -16.40 -1.59
C MET A 86 -7.05 -16.84 -2.71
N GLU A 87 -6.67 -15.91 -3.58
CA GLU A 87 -5.73 -16.19 -4.67
C GLU A 87 -4.40 -16.72 -4.13
N ILE A 88 -3.86 -16.10 -3.07
CA ILE A 88 -2.62 -16.54 -2.42
C ILE A 88 -2.75 -17.99 -1.95
N LEU A 89 -3.86 -18.31 -1.31
CA LEU A 89 -4.07 -19.64 -0.76
C LEU A 89 -4.21 -20.70 -1.85
N GLN A 90 -4.76 -20.33 -2.99
CA GLN A 90 -4.99 -21.26 -4.09
C GLN A 90 -3.74 -21.55 -4.91
N LYS A 91 -2.75 -20.67 -4.86
CA LYS A 91 -1.54 -20.80 -5.67
C LYS A 91 -0.53 -21.79 -5.11
N ASN A 92 -0.74 -22.25 -3.92
CA ASN A 92 0.13 -23.25 -3.31
C ASN A 92 -0.45 -24.66 -3.51
#